data_e5ea0e1beccb8ee5885705ee4cffa64f
#
_entry.id   e5ea0e1beccb8ee5885705ee4cffa64f
#
_cell.length_a   1.000
_cell.length_b   1.000
_cell.length_c   1.000
_cell.angle_alpha   90.00
_cell.angle_beta   90.00
_cell.angle_gamma   90.00
#
_symmetry.space_group_name_H-M   'P 1'
#
loop_
_entity.id
_entity.type
_entity.pdbx_description
1 polymer ?
#
loop_
_entity_poly.entity_id
_entity_poly.type
_entity_poly.pdbx_seq_one_letter_code
_entity_poly.pdbx_strand_id
1 'polypeptide(L)'
;MKRGSIVYPLTRGLAKFVFSLMYQVEIEREEPSLPNGPAVILPKHQFWTDIPLVSISFDDPLSFVAKKELFRFPGIRSTLRRLGGIPIDRESSIRTLTSIRDLLFRLKEKERVVVFPEGTYVRDVVGTGKSRLIQMILGFQSELKQRIPFVPVGIRYGGRKNGRRGVEIRIGPPLFADQETDATDLTEKVMGEISRLSRLPRVNHA
;
A
#
# COMPACT_ATOMS: atom_id res chain seq x y z
N MET A 1 -9.57 -13.22 14.00
CA MET A 1 -10.72 -12.38 14.44
C MET A 1 -11.25 -11.70 13.19
N LYS A 2 -12.41 -12.10 12.68
CA LYS A 2 -13.03 -11.45 11.50
C LYS A 2 -13.15 -9.96 11.83
N ARG A 3 -12.54 -9.08 11.02
CA ARG A 3 -12.67 -7.63 11.16
C ARG A 3 -14.16 -7.32 11.26
N GLY A 4 -14.58 -6.68 12.37
CA GLY A 4 -15.96 -6.48 12.71
C GLY A 4 -16.76 -5.94 11.53
N SER A 5 -17.76 -6.69 11.10
CA SER A 5 -18.49 -6.54 9.85
C SER A 5 -19.15 -5.16 9.64
N ILE A 6 -19.22 -4.33 10.66
CA ILE A 6 -19.90 -3.02 10.63
C ILE A 6 -18.91 -1.85 10.76
N VAL A 7 -17.82 -2.00 11.53
CA VAL A 7 -16.90 -0.88 11.81
C VAL A 7 -16.11 -0.44 10.57
N TYR A 8 -15.65 -1.39 9.75
CA TYR A 8 -14.88 -1.08 8.55
C TYR A 8 -15.69 -0.32 7.48
N PRO A 9 -16.89 -0.77 7.06
CA PRO A 9 -17.69 -0.03 6.09
C PRO A 9 -18.12 1.34 6.62
N LEU A 10 -18.38 1.48 7.92
CA LEU A 10 -18.74 2.77 8.51
C LEU A 10 -17.56 3.76 8.51
N THR A 11 -16.37 3.31 8.93
CA THR A 11 -15.15 4.14 8.90
C THR A 11 -14.75 4.49 7.48
N ARG A 12 -14.90 3.56 6.52
CA ARG A 12 -14.66 3.81 5.11
C ARG A 12 -15.66 4.82 4.52
N GLY A 13 -16.95 4.69 4.86
CA GLY A 13 -17.99 5.65 4.46
C GLY A 13 -17.70 7.06 4.98
N LEU A 14 -17.34 7.17 6.25
CA LEU A 14 -16.94 8.44 6.86
C LEU A 14 -15.67 9.01 6.19
N ALA A 15 -14.66 8.17 5.94
CA ALA A 15 -13.46 8.60 5.23
C ALA A 15 -13.80 9.09 3.81
N LYS A 16 -14.61 8.35 3.04
CA LYS A 16 -15.07 8.80 1.71
C LYS A 16 -15.74 10.18 1.80
N PHE A 17 -16.63 10.37 2.75
CA PHE A 17 -17.32 11.64 2.93
C PHE A 17 -16.35 12.78 3.27
N VAL A 18 -15.50 12.62 4.29
CA VAL A 18 -14.53 13.64 4.71
C VAL A 18 -13.54 13.98 3.57
N PHE A 19 -13.03 12.95 2.90
CA PHE A 19 -12.09 13.17 1.80
C PHE A 19 -12.76 13.77 0.55
N SER A 20 -14.04 13.51 0.30
CA SER A 20 -14.79 14.15 -0.78
C SER A 20 -14.98 15.65 -0.58
N LEU A 21 -14.95 16.14 0.66
CA LEU A 21 -14.99 17.58 0.95
C LEU A 21 -13.65 18.26 0.65
N MET A 22 -12.54 17.56 0.82
CA MET A 22 -11.19 18.12 0.66
C MET A 22 -10.59 17.86 -0.73
N TYR A 23 -10.97 16.74 -1.35
CA TYR A 23 -10.38 16.24 -2.59
C TYR A 23 -11.45 15.90 -3.61
N GLN A 24 -11.12 16.14 -4.87
CA GLN A 24 -11.81 15.56 -6.02
C GLN A 24 -10.99 14.34 -6.44
N VAL A 25 -11.44 13.14 -6.05
CA VAL A 25 -10.72 11.88 -6.28
C VAL A 25 -11.26 11.21 -7.54
N GLU A 26 -10.36 10.96 -8.47
CA GLU A 26 -10.60 10.18 -9.69
C GLU A 26 -9.84 8.86 -9.56
N ILE A 27 -10.55 7.74 -9.74
CA ILE A 27 -9.97 6.39 -9.61
C ILE A 27 -10.11 5.69 -10.96
N GLU A 28 -8.98 5.29 -11.51
CA GLU A 28 -8.87 4.55 -12.76
C GLU A 28 -8.22 3.19 -12.49
N ARG A 29 -8.74 2.14 -13.13
CA ARG A 29 -8.19 0.78 -13.03
C ARG A 29 -7.87 0.29 -14.44
N GLU A 30 -6.65 -0.17 -14.65
CA GLU A 30 -6.26 -0.77 -15.94
C GLU A 30 -6.79 -2.19 -16.09
N GLU A 31 -6.99 -2.89 -14.98
CA GLU A 31 -7.64 -4.20 -14.93
C GLU A 31 -9.01 -4.11 -14.25
N PRO A 32 -10.04 -4.74 -14.79
CA PRO A 32 -11.41 -4.64 -14.26
C PRO A 32 -11.53 -5.20 -12.84
N SER A 33 -10.72 -6.20 -12.49
CA SER A 33 -10.68 -6.78 -11.16
C SER A 33 -9.29 -7.27 -10.80
N LEU A 34 -8.92 -7.14 -9.55
CA LEU A 34 -7.73 -7.79 -9.02
C LEU A 34 -7.99 -9.28 -8.79
N PRO A 35 -6.95 -10.13 -8.88
CA PRO A 35 -7.07 -11.53 -8.53
C PRO A 35 -7.68 -11.73 -7.14
N ASN A 36 -8.54 -12.74 -7.02
CA ASN A 36 -9.09 -13.12 -5.71
C ASN A 36 -7.98 -13.67 -4.81
N GLY A 37 -7.98 -13.26 -3.55
CA GLY A 37 -7.00 -13.73 -2.57
C GLY A 37 -6.03 -12.65 -2.10
N PRO A 38 -4.87 -13.06 -1.54
CA PRO A 38 -3.88 -12.14 -1.04
C PRO A 38 -3.24 -11.34 -2.17
N ALA A 39 -2.92 -10.08 -1.87
CA ALA A 39 -2.19 -9.22 -2.78
C ALA A 39 -1.35 -8.22 -2.00
N VAL A 40 -0.27 -7.77 -2.59
CA VAL A 40 0.56 -6.67 -2.08
C VAL A 40 0.30 -5.44 -2.94
N ILE A 41 -0.32 -4.44 -2.35
CA ILE A 41 -0.60 -3.16 -3.00
C ILE A 41 0.58 -2.23 -2.74
N LEU A 42 1.15 -1.68 -3.80
CA LEU A 42 2.37 -0.88 -3.77
C LEU A 42 2.11 0.54 -4.30
N PRO A 43 1.61 1.45 -3.45
CA PRO A 43 1.28 2.80 -3.90
C PRO A 43 2.47 3.76 -3.84
N LYS A 44 2.41 4.81 -4.68
CA LYS A 44 3.20 6.02 -4.54
C LYS A 44 2.96 6.65 -3.18
N HIS A 45 4.02 7.19 -2.54
CA HIS A 45 3.90 7.83 -1.22
C HIS A 45 4.37 9.28 -1.22
N GLN A 46 3.42 10.21 -1.15
CA GLN A 46 3.71 11.65 -1.15
C GLN A 46 3.30 12.34 0.16
N PHE A 47 2.16 11.91 0.73
CA PHE A 47 1.57 12.53 1.91
C PHE A 47 0.91 11.48 2.81
N TRP A 48 0.63 11.84 4.07
CA TRP A 48 -0.13 10.97 4.99
C TRP A 48 -1.55 10.66 4.46
N THR A 49 -2.10 11.53 3.62
CA THR A 49 -3.41 11.38 2.97
C THR A 49 -3.46 10.24 1.95
N ASP A 50 -2.31 9.75 1.48
CA ASP A 50 -2.26 8.60 0.57
C ASP A 50 -2.88 7.34 1.22
N ILE A 51 -2.71 7.19 2.54
CA ILE A 51 -3.22 6.03 3.28
C ILE A 51 -4.76 5.92 3.18
N PRO A 52 -5.56 6.94 3.62
CA PRO A 52 -7.01 6.89 3.45
C PRO A 52 -7.45 6.94 1.98
N LEU A 53 -6.73 7.64 1.11
CA LEU A 53 -7.05 7.67 -0.32
C LEU A 53 -6.91 6.29 -0.96
N VAL A 54 -5.84 5.56 -0.69
CA VAL A 54 -5.70 4.15 -1.11
C VAL A 54 -6.78 3.28 -0.49
N SER A 55 -7.10 3.47 0.80
CA SER A 55 -8.13 2.68 1.48
C SER A 55 -9.51 2.82 0.81
N ILE A 56 -9.90 4.02 0.39
CA ILE A 56 -11.19 4.24 -0.28
C ILE A 56 -11.21 3.81 -1.75
N SER A 57 -10.03 3.60 -2.36
CA SER A 57 -9.90 3.20 -3.76
C SER A 57 -10.10 1.70 -3.99
N PHE A 58 -10.14 0.90 -2.94
CA PHE A 58 -10.38 -0.55 -3.02
C PHE A 58 -11.66 -0.91 -2.26
N ASP A 59 -12.39 -1.91 -2.77
CA ASP A 59 -13.64 -2.35 -2.13
C ASP A 59 -13.38 -3.26 -0.94
N ASP A 60 -12.35 -4.10 -1.03
CA ASP A 60 -11.94 -4.97 0.07
C ASP A 60 -11.16 -4.23 1.16
N PRO A 61 -11.26 -4.70 2.41
CA PRO A 61 -10.46 -4.20 3.51
C PRO A 61 -8.96 -4.37 3.24
N LEU A 62 -8.19 -3.29 3.44
CA LEU A 62 -6.75 -3.29 3.29
C LEU A 62 -6.04 -3.30 4.65
N SER A 63 -4.91 -4.01 4.73
CA SER A 63 -3.98 -3.97 5.85
C SER A 63 -2.80 -3.07 5.49
N PHE A 64 -2.46 -2.10 6.34
CA PHE A 64 -1.40 -1.13 6.05
C PHE A 64 -0.17 -1.39 6.90
N VAL A 65 0.99 -1.47 6.26
CA VAL A 65 2.28 -1.46 6.95
C VAL A 65 2.60 -0.02 7.37
N ALA A 66 2.75 0.22 8.66
CA ALA A 66 2.99 1.54 9.21
C ALA A 66 4.14 1.54 10.22
N LYS A 67 4.80 2.69 10.39
CA LYS A 67 5.88 2.84 11.36
C LYS A 67 5.41 2.50 12.78
N LYS A 68 6.18 1.72 13.52
CA LYS A 68 5.93 1.31 14.91
C LYS A 68 5.67 2.49 15.84
N GLU A 69 6.33 3.62 15.62
CA GLU A 69 6.21 4.84 16.42
C GLU A 69 4.78 5.37 16.47
N LEU A 70 4.00 5.18 15.38
CA LEU A 70 2.60 5.59 15.34
C LEU A 70 1.73 4.79 16.33
N PHE A 71 2.18 3.61 16.72
CA PHE A 71 1.48 2.74 17.67
C PHE A 71 1.83 3.02 19.14
N ARG A 72 2.70 4.00 19.43
CA ARG A 72 3.06 4.39 20.82
C ARG A 72 1.92 5.11 21.52
N PHE A 73 1.09 5.82 20.78
CA PHE A 73 -0.02 6.57 21.35
C PHE A 73 -1.25 5.66 21.53
N PRO A 74 -1.77 5.48 22.78
CA PRO A 74 -2.81 4.47 23.08
C PRO A 74 -4.07 4.59 22.21
N GLY A 75 -4.59 5.79 22.00
CA GLY A 75 -5.77 6.03 21.15
C GLY A 75 -5.52 5.69 19.68
N ILE A 76 -4.40 6.14 19.13
CA ILE A 76 -3.99 5.88 17.75
C ILE A 76 -3.69 4.39 17.56
N ARG A 77 -3.04 3.75 18.51
CA ARG A 77 -2.73 2.31 18.49
C ARG A 77 -3.98 1.46 18.29
N SER A 78 -5.03 1.71 19.08
CA SER A 78 -6.27 0.95 19.01
C SER A 78 -6.95 1.13 17.64
N THR A 79 -7.02 2.36 17.16
CA THR A 79 -7.61 2.70 15.86
C THR A 79 -6.83 2.08 14.71
N LEU A 80 -5.50 2.24 14.68
CA LEU A 80 -4.65 1.67 13.63
C LEU A 80 -4.77 0.14 13.59
N ARG A 81 -4.78 -0.54 14.73
CA ARG A 81 -4.95 -2.00 14.77
C ARG A 81 -6.31 -2.45 14.25
N ARG A 82 -7.39 -1.75 14.61
CA ARG A 82 -8.75 -2.02 14.09
C ARG A 82 -8.85 -1.80 12.59
N LEU A 83 -8.15 -0.80 12.07
CA LEU A 83 -8.05 -0.51 10.64
C LEU A 83 -7.05 -1.41 9.90
N GLY A 84 -6.41 -2.37 10.61
CA GLY A 84 -5.48 -3.32 10.02
C GLY A 84 -4.05 -2.82 9.89
N GLY A 85 -3.66 -1.86 10.69
CA GLY A 85 -2.27 -1.40 10.76
C GLY A 85 -1.33 -2.49 11.27
N ILE A 86 -0.27 -2.76 10.52
CA ILE A 86 0.82 -3.68 10.84
C ILE A 86 2.01 -2.82 11.25
N PRO A 87 2.42 -2.83 12.53
CA PRO A 87 3.58 -2.06 12.96
C PRO A 87 4.86 -2.66 12.37
N ILE A 88 5.70 -1.87 11.71
CA ILE A 88 7.02 -2.30 11.27
C ILE A 88 8.12 -1.51 11.99
N ASP A 89 9.08 -2.24 12.54
CA ASP A 89 10.30 -1.67 13.08
C ASP A 89 11.38 -1.72 12.00
N ARG A 90 11.88 -0.55 11.59
CA ARG A 90 12.87 -0.45 10.52
C ARG A 90 14.31 -0.46 11.04
N GLU A 91 14.50 -0.29 12.35
CA GLU A 91 15.82 -0.11 12.97
C GLU A 91 16.33 -1.39 13.65
N SER A 92 15.44 -2.31 14.03
CA SER A 92 15.79 -3.52 14.77
C SER A 92 15.56 -4.79 13.93
N SER A 93 16.61 -5.59 13.74
CA SER A 93 16.53 -6.86 12.99
C SER A 93 15.58 -7.88 13.61
N ILE A 94 15.57 -8.03 14.94
CA ILE A 94 14.73 -9.02 15.64
C ILE A 94 13.25 -8.61 15.65
N ARG A 95 12.94 -7.33 15.87
CA ARG A 95 11.57 -6.81 15.88
C ARG A 95 10.98 -6.70 14.47
N THR A 96 11.82 -6.56 13.48
CA THR A 96 11.45 -6.64 12.06
C THR A 96 10.87 -8.02 11.74
N LEU A 97 11.42 -9.10 12.30
CA LEU A 97 10.90 -10.46 12.09
C LEU A 97 9.46 -10.64 12.59
N THR A 98 9.10 -10.05 13.75
CA THR A 98 7.72 -10.11 14.26
C THR A 98 6.75 -9.36 13.34
N SER A 99 7.15 -8.18 12.86
CA SER A 99 6.33 -7.38 11.94
C SER A 99 6.13 -8.08 10.59
N ILE A 100 7.16 -8.78 10.11
CA ILE A 100 7.09 -9.58 8.89
C ILE A 100 6.16 -10.77 9.10
N ARG A 101 6.24 -11.45 10.24
CA ARG A 101 5.29 -12.54 10.57
C ARG A 101 3.84 -12.06 10.55
N ASP A 102 3.56 -10.89 11.12
CA ASP A 102 2.21 -10.30 11.08
C ASP A 102 1.76 -10.03 9.64
N LEU A 103 2.65 -9.51 8.78
CA LEU A 103 2.37 -9.29 7.37
C LEU A 103 2.09 -10.61 6.64
N LEU A 104 2.97 -11.59 6.80
CA LEU A 104 2.84 -12.90 6.16
C LEU A 104 1.59 -13.63 6.64
N PHE A 105 1.26 -13.53 7.93
CA PHE A 105 0.00 -14.04 8.47
C PHE A 105 -1.22 -13.41 7.79
N ARG A 106 -1.20 -12.10 7.54
CA ARG A 106 -2.28 -11.43 6.82
C ARG A 106 -2.43 -11.94 5.38
N LEU A 107 -1.30 -12.12 4.67
CA LEU A 107 -1.33 -12.71 3.33
C LEU A 107 -1.86 -14.15 3.35
N LYS A 108 -1.51 -14.95 4.37
CA LYS A 108 -2.04 -16.32 4.57
C LYS A 108 -3.55 -16.32 4.82
N GLU A 109 -4.06 -15.32 5.54
CA GLU A 109 -5.51 -15.10 5.74
C GLU A 109 -6.21 -14.50 4.51
N LYS A 110 -5.52 -14.48 3.35
CA LYS A 110 -6.01 -13.93 2.08
C LYS A 110 -6.34 -12.44 2.12
N GLU A 111 -5.73 -11.69 3.05
CA GLU A 111 -5.89 -10.25 3.10
C GLU A 111 -4.99 -9.55 2.07
N ARG A 112 -5.41 -8.37 1.64
CA ARG A 112 -4.59 -7.45 0.82
C ARG A 112 -3.78 -6.54 1.72
N VAL A 113 -2.46 -6.49 1.50
CA VAL A 113 -1.53 -5.71 2.33
C VAL A 113 -0.98 -4.54 1.52
N VAL A 114 -1.03 -3.34 2.09
CA VAL A 114 -0.47 -2.13 1.49
C VAL A 114 0.91 -1.87 2.07
N VAL A 115 1.86 -1.74 1.18
CA VAL A 115 3.26 -1.39 1.49
C VAL A 115 3.68 -0.24 0.60
N PHE A 116 4.14 0.86 1.18
CA PHE A 116 4.73 1.94 0.40
C PHE A 116 6.18 1.60 0.08
N PRO A 117 6.52 1.29 -1.19
CA PRO A 117 7.83 0.75 -1.54
C PRO A 117 8.97 1.75 -1.33
N GLU A 118 8.70 3.04 -1.41
CA GLU A 118 9.67 4.10 -1.13
C GLU A 118 10.09 4.15 0.35
N GLY A 119 9.24 3.66 1.24
CA GLY A 119 9.48 3.63 2.67
C GLY A 119 9.46 4.99 3.37
N THR A 120 9.28 6.09 2.64
CA THR A 120 9.16 7.46 3.15
C THR A 120 8.32 8.30 2.19
N TYR A 121 7.97 9.53 2.59
CA TYR A 121 7.33 10.48 1.69
C TYR A 121 8.34 11.03 0.68
N VAL A 122 8.03 10.90 -0.61
CA VAL A 122 8.77 11.49 -1.71
C VAL A 122 7.77 12.28 -2.57
N ARG A 123 7.91 13.61 -2.61
CA ARG A 123 6.94 14.48 -3.28
C ARG A 123 7.34 14.72 -4.73
N ASP A 124 6.34 14.75 -5.61
CA ASP A 124 6.44 15.17 -7.01
C ASP A 124 7.43 14.40 -7.89
N VAL A 125 8.10 13.39 -7.33
CA VAL A 125 8.96 12.44 -8.04
C VAL A 125 8.77 11.04 -7.46
N VAL A 126 9.18 10.01 -8.18
CA VAL A 126 9.19 8.63 -7.68
C VAL A 126 10.60 8.30 -7.22
N GLY A 127 10.74 8.02 -5.93
CA GLY A 127 12.00 7.67 -5.29
C GLY A 127 12.44 6.23 -5.56
N THR A 128 13.51 5.82 -4.88
CA THR A 128 14.02 4.45 -4.96
C THR A 128 13.13 3.48 -4.19
N GLY A 129 12.82 2.35 -4.79
CA GLY A 129 12.12 1.26 -4.14
C GLY A 129 13.03 0.44 -3.22
N LYS A 130 12.46 -0.08 -2.12
CA LYS A 130 13.16 -0.97 -1.18
C LYS A 130 12.78 -2.42 -1.44
N SER A 131 13.70 -3.19 -2.00
CA SER A 131 13.48 -4.60 -2.41
C SER A 131 13.36 -5.58 -1.24
N ARG A 132 13.97 -5.27 -0.07
CA ARG A 132 14.06 -6.21 1.05
C ARG A 132 12.72 -6.81 1.49
N LEU A 133 11.65 -6.00 1.56
CA LEU A 133 10.34 -6.50 1.97
C LEU A 133 9.70 -7.35 0.86
N ILE A 134 9.89 -6.97 -0.40
CA ILE A 134 9.44 -7.75 -1.55
C ILE A 134 10.15 -9.09 -1.56
N GLN A 135 11.47 -9.13 -1.34
CA GLN A 135 12.25 -10.36 -1.23
C GLN A 135 11.70 -11.31 -0.17
N MET A 136 11.41 -10.81 1.04
CA MET A 136 10.84 -11.62 2.10
C MET A 136 9.46 -12.18 1.75
N ILE A 137 8.62 -11.42 1.05
CA ILE A 137 7.31 -11.88 0.60
C ILE A 137 7.46 -12.96 -0.47
N LEU A 138 8.39 -12.80 -1.41
CA LEU A 138 8.67 -13.80 -2.44
C LEU A 138 9.15 -15.12 -1.83
N GLY A 139 10.05 -15.07 -0.85
CA GLY A 139 10.50 -16.26 -0.13
C GLY A 139 9.37 -17.01 0.57
N PHE A 140 8.33 -16.29 0.97
CA PHE A 140 7.17 -16.90 1.62
C PHE A 140 6.13 -17.50 0.65
N GLN A 141 6.21 -17.24 -0.65
CA GLN A 141 5.27 -17.79 -1.64
C GLN A 141 5.24 -19.32 -1.66
N SER A 142 6.38 -19.96 -1.42
CA SER A 142 6.49 -21.43 -1.34
C SER A 142 5.61 -22.01 -0.24
N GLU A 143 5.53 -21.36 0.92
CA GLU A 143 4.67 -21.77 2.03
C GLU A 143 3.18 -21.54 1.72
N LEU A 144 2.85 -20.48 0.99
CA LEU A 144 1.49 -20.19 0.56
C LEU A 144 0.99 -21.07 -0.58
N LYS A 145 1.90 -21.77 -1.28
CA LYS A 145 1.62 -22.56 -2.50
C LYS A 145 0.85 -21.75 -3.57
N GLN A 146 1.07 -20.45 -3.61
CA GLN A 146 0.45 -19.56 -4.59
C GLN A 146 1.35 -18.35 -4.88
N ARG A 147 1.28 -17.84 -6.11
CA ARG A 147 1.94 -16.59 -6.48
C ARG A 147 1.17 -15.40 -5.90
N ILE A 148 1.89 -14.45 -5.33
CA ILE A 148 1.33 -13.24 -4.76
C ILE A 148 1.41 -12.14 -5.82
N PRO A 149 0.28 -11.53 -6.22
CA PRO A 149 0.28 -10.37 -7.09
C PRO A 149 0.79 -9.12 -6.35
N PHE A 150 1.69 -8.39 -7.01
CA PHE A 150 2.19 -7.09 -6.59
C PHE A 150 1.54 -6.02 -7.47
N VAL A 151 0.69 -5.20 -6.89
CA VAL A 151 -0.16 -4.25 -7.61
C VAL A 151 0.37 -2.83 -7.45
N PRO A 152 0.97 -2.23 -8.48
CA PRO A 152 1.44 -0.85 -8.44
C PRO A 152 0.26 0.12 -8.45
N VAL A 153 0.34 1.21 -7.68
CA VAL A 153 -0.67 2.26 -7.65
C VAL A 153 0.00 3.62 -7.76
N GLY A 154 -0.32 4.33 -8.83
CA GLY A 154 0.07 5.72 -9.01
C GLY A 154 -0.87 6.66 -8.25
N ILE A 155 -0.32 7.65 -7.57
CA ILE A 155 -1.08 8.73 -6.94
C ILE A 155 -0.50 10.05 -7.44
N ARG A 156 -1.34 10.88 -8.02
CA ARG A 156 -0.97 12.22 -8.49
C ARG A 156 -1.88 13.26 -7.88
N TYR A 157 -1.28 14.27 -7.26
CA TYR A 157 -1.99 15.42 -6.76
C TYR A 157 -1.97 16.55 -7.79
N GLY A 158 -3.15 16.99 -8.18
CA GLY A 158 -3.35 18.12 -9.11
C GLY A 158 -3.55 19.45 -8.40
N GLY A 159 -3.95 20.45 -9.17
CA GLY A 159 -4.34 21.77 -8.68
C GLY A 159 -5.65 21.76 -7.89
N ARG A 160 -5.99 22.91 -7.33
CA ARG A 160 -7.30 23.12 -6.68
C ARG A 160 -8.34 23.62 -7.68
N LYS A 161 -9.53 22.99 -7.66
CA LYS A 161 -10.70 23.42 -8.42
C LYS A 161 -11.91 23.44 -7.46
N ASN A 162 -12.63 24.56 -7.41
CA ASN A 162 -13.78 24.74 -6.50
C ASN A 162 -13.45 24.42 -5.02
N GLY A 163 -12.29 24.89 -4.54
CA GLY A 163 -11.84 24.71 -3.16
C GLY A 163 -11.26 23.30 -2.85
N ARG A 164 -11.46 22.31 -3.72
CA ARG A 164 -10.96 20.93 -3.55
C ARG A 164 -9.71 20.69 -4.38
N ARG A 165 -8.79 19.90 -3.84
CA ARG A 165 -7.59 19.46 -4.58
C ARG A 165 -7.91 18.23 -5.42
N GLY A 166 -7.53 18.24 -6.69
CA GLY A 166 -7.62 17.05 -7.55
C GLY A 166 -6.65 15.97 -7.10
N VAL A 167 -7.09 14.71 -7.10
CA VAL A 167 -6.24 13.55 -6.88
C VAL A 167 -6.62 12.45 -7.87
N GLU A 168 -5.67 12.05 -8.67
CA GLU A 168 -5.80 10.93 -9.58
C GLU A 168 -5.13 9.70 -8.96
N ILE A 169 -5.86 8.60 -8.88
CA ILE A 169 -5.37 7.31 -8.38
C ILE A 169 -5.52 6.29 -9.49
N ARG A 170 -4.40 5.78 -10.00
CA ARG A 170 -4.40 4.75 -11.04
C ARG A 170 -3.86 3.45 -10.50
N ILE A 171 -4.65 2.39 -10.66
CA ILE A 171 -4.31 1.03 -10.23
C ILE A 171 -3.87 0.26 -11.46
N GLY A 172 -2.60 -0.13 -11.49
CA GLY A 172 -1.99 -0.86 -12.59
C GLY A 172 -2.26 -2.37 -12.53
N PRO A 173 -1.78 -3.10 -13.56
CA PRO A 173 -1.90 -4.53 -13.62
C PRO A 173 -1.05 -5.21 -12.54
N PRO A 174 -1.46 -6.40 -12.06
CA PRO A 174 -0.67 -7.16 -11.11
C PRO A 174 0.63 -7.69 -11.74
N LEU A 175 1.74 -7.46 -11.06
CA LEU A 175 3.05 -7.99 -11.41
C LEU A 175 3.34 -9.22 -10.55
N PHE A 176 4.08 -10.18 -11.12
CA PHE A 176 4.43 -11.43 -10.46
C PHE A 176 5.92 -11.71 -10.59
N ALA A 177 6.48 -12.36 -9.59
CA ALA A 177 7.80 -12.98 -9.64
C ALA A 177 7.73 -14.32 -8.90
N ASP A 178 8.65 -15.23 -9.21
CA ASP A 178 8.58 -16.59 -8.69
C ASP A 178 9.64 -16.84 -7.60
N GLN A 179 10.76 -16.13 -7.63
CA GLN A 179 11.90 -16.37 -6.75
C GLN A 179 12.32 -15.12 -5.97
N GLU A 180 12.94 -15.33 -4.82
CA GLU A 180 13.50 -14.24 -4.00
C GLU A 180 14.57 -13.42 -4.75
N THR A 181 15.32 -14.06 -5.64
CA THR A 181 16.33 -13.44 -6.49
C THR A 181 15.77 -12.40 -7.44
N ASP A 182 14.46 -12.51 -7.76
CA ASP A 182 13.78 -11.58 -8.66
C ASP A 182 13.33 -10.29 -7.95
N ALA A 183 13.56 -10.17 -6.64
CA ALA A 183 13.04 -9.07 -5.82
C ALA A 183 13.50 -7.69 -6.29
N THR A 184 14.76 -7.56 -6.71
CA THR A 184 15.31 -6.29 -7.19
C THR A 184 14.67 -5.91 -8.52
N ASP A 185 14.60 -6.81 -9.46
CA ASP A 185 13.99 -6.59 -10.78
C ASP A 185 12.50 -6.31 -10.67
N LEU A 186 11.79 -7.07 -9.81
CA LEU A 186 10.38 -6.81 -9.54
C LEU A 186 10.19 -5.43 -8.92
N THR A 187 11.05 -5.03 -7.97
CA THR A 187 10.99 -3.70 -7.36
C THR A 187 11.17 -2.61 -8.41
N GLU A 188 12.15 -2.75 -9.30
CA GLU A 188 12.39 -1.79 -10.36
C GLU A 188 11.21 -1.71 -11.34
N LYS A 189 10.62 -2.83 -11.73
CA LYS A 189 9.39 -2.88 -12.54
C LYS A 189 8.23 -2.17 -11.83
N VAL A 190 8.00 -2.44 -10.56
CA VAL A 190 6.98 -1.79 -9.73
C VAL A 190 7.20 -0.28 -9.69
N MET A 191 8.44 0.18 -9.45
CA MET A 191 8.74 1.61 -9.39
C MET A 191 8.59 2.29 -10.76
N GLY A 192 8.89 1.59 -11.85
CA GLY A 192 8.61 2.03 -13.23
C GLY A 192 7.11 2.21 -13.46
N GLU A 193 6.30 1.23 -13.07
CA GLU A 193 4.85 1.29 -13.17
C GLU A 193 4.24 2.41 -12.29
N ILE A 194 4.72 2.59 -11.06
CA ILE A 194 4.30 3.70 -10.19
C ILE A 194 4.58 5.05 -10.88
N SER A 195 5.75 5.20 -11.52
CA SER A 195 6.10 6.41 -12.26
C SER A 195 5.13 6.65 -13.43
N ARG A 196 4.88 5.62 -14.25
CA ARG A 196 3.94 5.68 -15.37
C ARG A 196 2.52 6.05 -14.90
N LEU A 197 2.01 5.35 -13.90
CA LEU A 197 0.65 5.53 -13.37
C LEU A 197 0.46 6.89 -12.69
N SER A 198 1.45 7.36 -11.93
CA SER A 198 1.40 8.68 -11.28
C SER A 198 1.78 9.82 -12.23
N ARG A 199 2.33 9.52 -13.43
CA ARG A 199 2.90 10.51 -14.35
C ARG A 199 3.93 11.41 -13.67
N LEU A 200 4.73 10.84 -12.78
CA LEU A 200 5.81 11.52 -12.07
C LEU A 200 7.17 10.99 -12.55
N PRO A 201 8.17 11.85 -12.71
CA PRO A 201 9.52 11.40 -13.07
C PRO A 201 10.12 10.54 -11.95
N ARG A 202 11.01 9.63 -12.30
CA ARG A 202 11.84 8.91 -11.33
C ARG A 202 13.04 9.75 -10.94
N VAL A 203 13.50 9.60 -9.69
CA VAL A 203 14.81 10.12 -9.29
C VAL A 203 15.87 9.41 -10.11
N ASN A 204 16.63 10.17 -10.91
CA ASN A 204 17.78 9.63 -11.63
C ASN A 204 18.86 9.27 -10.60
N HIS A 205 19.28 8.02 -10.60
CA HIS A 205 20.53 7.64 -9.95
C HIS A 205 21.66 8.11 -10.86
N ALA A 206 22.32 9.22 -10.46
CA ALA A 206 23.58 9.60 -11.05
C ALA A 206 24.69 8.65 -10.59
#